data_0feb861d32b81d7c75a5ec52b8dac073
#
_entry.id   0feb861d32b81d7c75a5ec52b8dac073
#
_cell.length_a   1.000
_cell.length_b   1.000
_cell.length_c   1.000
_cell.angle_alpha   90.00
_cell.angle_beta   90.00
_cell.angle_gamma   90.00
#
_symmetry.space_group_name_H-M   'P 1'
#
loop_
_entity.id
_entity.type
_entity.pdbx_description
1 polymer ?
#
loop_
_entity_poly.entity_id
_entity_poly.type
_entity_poly.pdbx_seq_one_letter_code
_entity_poly.pdbx_strand_id
1 'polypeptide(L)'
;KNGLRKVAEAHPDWIAGDFAIIGEPTSCGIEGGCNGTIRFDVVTHGIAAHSARAWMGHNAIHDAAEILRRLNEHTDATVSVDGLVYREGLNATLISGGKGTNVIPDECRVHVNYRFAPDKSLAEAKALMMGADCGAELGNGEHQATGGVFEGFGIEMKDESPSARPGMDSELTRSLAALAKAR
;
A
#
# COMPACT_ATOMS: atom_id res chain seq x y z
N LYS A 1 -5.53 -8.79 -11.96
CA LYS A 1 -5.43 -10.23 -11.63
C LYS A 1 -4.05 -10.71 -12.07
N ASN A 2 -3.19 -11.10 -11.13
CA ASN A 2 -1.81 -11.52 -11.42
C ASN A 2 -1.79 -12.99 -11.85
N GLY A 3 -1.61 -13.24 -13.17
CA GLY A 3 -1.53 -14.60 -13.73
C GLY A 3 -0.30 -15.36 -13.27
N LEU A 4 0.84 -14.69 -13.08
CA LEU A 4 2.09 -15.32 -12.65
C LEU A 4 1.98 -15.91 -11.23
N ARG A 5 1.29 -15.22 -10.31
CA ARG A 5 1.03 -15.74 -8.97
C ARG A 5 0.25 -17.07 -9.02
N LYS A 6 -0.77 -17.15 -9.89
CA LYS A 6 -1.54 -18.39 -10.07
C LYS A 6 -0.71 -19.52 -10.67
N VAL A 7 0.19 -19.20 -11.60
CA VAL A 7 1.14 -20.18 -12.14
C VAL A 7 2.10 -20.64 -11.05
N ALA A 8 2.64 -19.73 -10.23
CA ALA A 8 3.51 -20.06 -9.13
C ALA A 8 2.87 -21.00 -8.09
N GLU A 9 1.57 -20.78 -7.80
CA GLU A 9 0.81 -21.62 -6.89
C GLU A 9 0.50 -23.01 -7.47
N ALA A 10 0.16 -23.09 -8.77
CA ALA A 10 -0.23 -24.32 -9.44
C ALA A 10 0.97 -25.16 -9.97
N HIS A 11 2.03 -24.49 -10.39
CA HIS A 11 3.20 -25.08 -11.04
C HIS A 11 4.47 -24.35 -10.57
N PRO A 12 4.88 -24.52 -9.31
CA PRO A 12 6.05 -23.83 -8.76
C PRO A 12 7.36 -24.17 -9.49
N ASP A 13 7.47 -25.39 -10.01
CA ASP A 13 8.59 -25.89 -10.82
C ASP A 13 8.78 -25.12 -12.14
N TRP A 14 7.73 -24.52 -12.69
CA TRP A 14 7.82 -23.76 -13.95
C TRP A 14 8.52 -22.41 -13.80
N ILE A 15 8.52 -21.88 -12.59
CA ILE A 15 9.10 -20.57 -12.29
C ILE A 15 10.27 -20.65 -11.29
N ALA A 16 10.59 -21.86 -10.83
CA ALA A 16 11.75 -22.07 -9.99
C ALA A 16 13.04 -21.79 -10.77
N GLY A 17 13.94 -21.04 -10.18
CA GLY A 17 15.22 -20.68 -10.78
C GLY A 17 16.19 -20.14 -9.75
N ASP A 18 17.49 -20.23 -10.04
CA ASP A 18 18.54 -19.71 -9.15
C ASP A 18 18.69 -18.20 -9.26
N PHE A 19 18.14 -17.60 -10.32
CA PHE A 19 18.26 -16.17 -10.61
C PHE A 19 17.14 -15.69 -11.54
N ALA A 20 16.66 -14.48 -11.34
CA ALA A 20 15.67 -13.85 -12.20
C ALA A 20 16.11 -12.44 -12.64
N ILE A 21 15.97 -12.15 -13.93
CA ILE A 21 16.12 -10.81 -14.49
C ILE A 21 14.76 -10.37 -15.00
N ILE A 22 14.27 -9.23 -14.48
CA ILE A 22 12.99 -8.65 -14.87
C ILE A 22 13.29 -7.44 -15.77
N GLY A 23 12.74 -7.45 -16.99
CA GLY A 23 12.91 -6.37 -17.96
C GLY A 23 11.93 -5.23 -17.66
N GLU A 24 12.32 -4.33 -16.76
CA GLU A 24 11.57 -3.12 -16.39
C GLU A 24 12.25 -1.87 -16.95
N PRO A 25 11.52 -0.76 -17.20
CA PRO A 25 12.10 0.50 -17.69
C PRO A 25 12.82 1.24 -16.56
N THR A 26 14.09 0.90 -16.31
CA THR A 26 14.95 1.45 -15.24
C THR A 26 15.95 2.49 -15.73
N SER A 27 15.70 3.11 -16.91
CA SER A 27 16.64 4.05 -17.55
C SER A 27 18.06 3.47 -17.72
N CYS A 28 18.14 2.21 -18.12
CA CYS A 28 19.37 1.42 -18.25
C CYS A 28 20.15 1.20 -16.93
N GLY A 29 19.53 1.48 -15.78
CA GLY A 29 20.09 1.14 -14.48
C GLY A 29 19.75 -0.28 -14.06
N ILE A 30 20.57 -0.85 -13.17
CA ILE A 30 20.21 -2.08 -12.47
C ILE A 30 19.62 -1.72 -11.11
N GLU A 31 18.41 -2.18 -10.89
CA GLU A 31 17.73 -2.11 -9.59
C GLU A 31 17.64 -3.52 -9.01
N GLY A 32 18.02 -3.68 -7.74
CA GLY A 32 17.94 -4.98 -7.06
C GLY A 32 16.71 -5.01 -6.14
N GLY A 33 16.05 -6.16 -6.07
CA GLY A 33 14.88 -6.36 -5.23
C GLY A 33 13.66 -5.56 -5.69
N CYS A 34 12.69 -5.43 -4.80
CA CYS A 34 11.47 -4.66 -5.07
C CYS A 34 10.81 -4.21 -3.78
N ASN A 35 10.28 -2.99 -3.74
CA ASN A 35 9.37 -2.56 -2.68
C ASN A 35 8.11 -3.42 -2.69
N GLY A 36 7.65 -3.78 -1.49
CA GLY A 36 6.32 -4.34 -1.31
C GLY A 36 5.24 -3.29 -1.57
N THR A 37 4.01 -3.74 -1.69
CA THR A 37 2.87 -2.85 -1.87
C THR A 37 1.67 -3.31 -1.04
N ILE A 38 0.98 -2.35 -0.44
CA ILE A 38 -0.33 -2.55 0.19
C ILE A 38 -1.24 -1.47 -0.36
N ARG A 39 -2.41 -1.88 -0.87
CA ARG A 39 -3.46 -0.98 -1.36
C ARG A 39 -4.72 -1.23 -0.57
N PHE A 40 -5.31 -0.17 -0.06
CA PHE A 40 -6.51 -0.24 0.76
C PHE A 40 -7.30 1.06 0.65
N ASP A 41 -8.59 1.00 0.92
CA ASP A 41 -9.41 2.16 1.13
C ASP A 41 -9.50 2.46 2.62
N VAL A 42 -9.31 3.72 2.98
CA VAL A 42 -9.66 4.26 4.29
C VAL A 42 -11.03 4.89 4.16
N VAL A 43 -11.99 4.43 4.96
CA VAL A 43 -13.40 4.76 4.81
C VAL A 43 -13.87 5.62 5.99
N THR A 44 -14.59 6.67 5.67
CA THR A 44 -15.34 7.48 6.65
C THR A 44 -16.83 7.36 6.41
N HIS A 45 -17.58 7.31 7.47
CA HIS A 45 -19.04 7.17 7.46
C HIS A 45 -19.70 8.41 8.07
N GLY A 46 -20.79 8.83 7.46
CA GLY A 46 -21.59 9.97 7.88
C GLY A 46 -23.09 9.64 7.93
N ILE A 47 -23.87 10.68 7.89
CA ILE A 47 -25.33 10.61 7.86
C ILE A 47 -25.82 11.48 6.72
N ALA A 48 -26.48 10.87 5.74
CA ALA A 48 -27.03 11.59 4.59
C ALA A 48 -28.18 12.53 5.03
N ALA A 49 -28.13 13.76 4.52
CA ALA A 49 -29.20 14.74 4.73
C ALA A 49 -29.23 15.74 3.58
N HIS A 50 -30.35 16.44 3.42
CA HIS A 50 -30.41 17.56 2.50
C HIS A 50 -29.50 18.70 2.99
N SER A 51 -28.67 19.28 2.13
CA SER A 51 -27.69 20.31 2.50
C SER A 51 -28.30 21.57 3.14
N ALA A 52 -29.55 21.89 2.82
CA ALA A 52 -30.30 22.98 3.48
C ALA A 52 -30.73 22.64 4.92
N ARG A 53 -30.54 21.39 5.37
CA ARG A 53 -30.80 20.90 6.73
C ARG A 53 -29.60 20.22 7.32
N ALA A 54 -28.45 20.85 7.23
CA ALA A 54 -27.13 20.27 7.57
C ALA A 54 -27.07 19.72 9.00
N TRP A 55 -27.84 20.30 9.94
CA TRP A 55 -27.92 19.84 11.33
C TRP A 55 -28.54 18.43 11.51
N MET A 56 -29.14 17.86 10.47
CA MET A 56 -29.69 16.49 10.46
C MET A 56 -28.73 15.45 9.92
N GLY A 57 -27.58 15.87 9.38
CA GLY A 57 -26.60 15.01 8.74
C GLY A 57 -25.23 15.08 9.41
N HIS A 58 -24.34 14.18 8.96
CA HIS A 58 -22.92 14.19 9.28
C HIS A 58 -22.14 13.95 7.99
N ASN A 59 -21.15 14.80 7.70
CA ASN A 59 -20.49 14.80 6.39
C ASN A 59 -19.22 13.93 6.39
N ALA A 60 -19.29 12.76 5.76
CA ALA A 60 -18.17 11.84 5.64
C ALA A 60 -16.98 12.43 4.86
N ILE A 61 -17.21 13.34 3.91
CA ILE A 61 -16.08 14.00 3.19
C ILE A 61 -15.32 14.92 4.15
N HIS A 62 -15.97 15.58 5.08
CA HIS A 62 -15.29 16.42 6.07
C HIS A 62 -14.42 15.59 7.01
N ASP A 63 -14.86 14.39 7.38
CA ASP A 63 -14.08 13.48 8.22
C ASP A 63 -12.84 12.93 7.50
N ALA A 64 -12.88 12.82 6.17
CA ALA A 64 -11.72 12.43 5.37
C ALA A 64 -10.56 13.44 5.46
N ALA A 65 -10.80 14.66 5.93
CA ALA A 65 -9.75 15.65 6.17
C ALA A 65 -8.68 15.13 7.15
N GLU A 66 -9.08 14.36 8.17
CA GLU A 66 -8.14 13.77 9.13
C GLU A 66 -7.26 12.70 8.47
N ILE A 67 -7.81 11.92 7.53
CA ILE A 67 -7.03 10.94 6.74
C ILE A 67 -5.96 11.68 5.92
N LEU A 68 -6.36 12.74 5.20
CA LEU A 68 -5.46 13.54 4.37
C LEU A 68 -4.41 14.27 5.21
N ARG A 69 -4.77 14.74 6.43
CA ARG A 69 -3.81 15.35 7.36
C ARG A 69 -2.74 14.33 7.77
N ARG A 70 -3.12 13.11 8.18
CA ARG A 70 -2.17 12.05 8.56
C ARG A 70 -1.25 11.66 7.41
N LEU A 71 -1.79 11.57 6.19
CA LEU A 71 -0.98 11.31 5.00
C LEU A 71 0.02 12.43 4.73
N ASN A 72 -0.39 13.69 4.88
CA ASN A 72 0.48 14.86 4.64
C ASN A 72 1.57 15.02 5.73
N GLU A 73 1.31 14.56 6.94
CA GLU A 73 2.27 14.59 8.05
C GLU A 73 3.18 13.35 8.08
N HIS A 74 2.84 12.30 7.33
CA HIS A 74 3.66 11.09 7.24
C HIS A 74 5.01 11.41 6.59
N THR A 75 6.06 10.88 7.18
CA THR A 75 7.42 10.99 6.62
C THR A 75 7.83 9.63 6.07
N ASP A 76 8.00 9.56 4.76
CA ASP A 76 8.46 8.38 4.07
C ASP A 76 9.88 7.99 4.50
N ALA A 77 10.09 6.72 4.81
CA ALA A 77 11.40 6.22 5.22
C ALA A 77 12.32 6.00 4.01
N THR A 78 13.61 6.21 4.25
CA THR A 78 14.67 5.78 3.34
C THR A 78 15.54 4.76 4.06
N VAL A 79 15.61 3.54 3.52
CA VAL A 79 16.21 2.38 4.19
C VAL A 79 17.29 1.79 3.31
N SER A 80 18.42 1.36 3.92
CA SER A 80 19.46 0.61 3.23
C SER A 80 19.31 -0.89 3.50
N VAL A 81 19.17 -1.68 2.46
CA VAL A 81 19.08 -3.15 2.54
C VAL A 81 20.11 -3.75 1.59
N ASP A 82 21.02 -4.56 2.13
CA ASP A 82 22.10 -5.23 1.39
C ASP A 82 22.94 -4.26 0.52
N GLY A 83 23.12 -3.01 1.02
CA GLY A 83 23.90 -1.98 0.34
C GLY A 83 23.14 -1.17 -0.72
N LEU A 84 21.86 -1.47 -0.97
CA LEU A 84 20.98 -0.70 -1.84
C LEU A 84 20.02 0.17 -1.04
N VAL A 85 19.69 1.34 -1.59
CA VAL A 85 18.80 2.32 -0.94
C VAL A 85 17.39 2.19 -1.49
N TYR A 86 16.43 1.99 -0.58
CA TYR A 86 15.01 1.93 -0.87
C TYR A 86 14.31 3.15 -0.28
N ARG A 87 13.42 3.74 -1.04
CA ARG A 87 12.55 4.81 -0.57
C ARG A 87 11.13 4.26 -0.47
N GLU A 88 10.54 4.44 0.69
CA GLU A 88 9.13 4.13 0.92
C GLU A 88 8.25 5.26 0.39
N GLY A 89 6.96 5.02 0.32
CA GLY A 89 6.01 6.05 -0.08
C GLY A 89 4.59 5.69 0.34
N LEU A 90 3.94 6.60 1.05
CA LEU A 90 2.55 6.48 1.48
C LEU A 90 1.72 7.59 0.83
N ASN A 91 0.82 7.22 -0.10
CA ASN A 91 0.10 8.21 -0.88
C ASN A 91 -1.38 7.86 -1.06
N ALA A 92 -2.26 8.87 -0.96
CA ALA A 92 -3.59 8.77 -1.52
C ALA A 92 -3.51 8.85 -3.04
N THR A 93 -4.14 7.90 -3.73
CA THR A 93 -4.13 7.84 -5.20
C THR A 93 -5.50 8.09 -5.81
N LEU A 94 -6.58 7.89 -5.05
CA LEU A 94 -7.95 8.22 -5.42
C LEU A 94 -8.71 8.69 -4.17
N ILE A 95 -9.72 9.53 -4.39
CA ILE A 95 -10.70 9.88 -3.36
C ILE A 95 -12.09 9.94 -4.01
N SER A 96 -13.07 9.40 -3.33
CA SER A 96 -14.46 9.44 -3.81
C SER A 96 -15.43 9.60 -2.65
N GLY A 97 -16.50 10.37 -2.87
CA GLY A 97 -17.57 10.58 -1.91
C GLY A 97 -18.68 11.46 -2.48
N GLY A 98 -19.88 11.30 -1.93
CA GLY A 98 -21.04 12.06 -2.35
C GLY A 98 -21.77 11.49 -3.56
N LYS A 99 -23.09 11.72 -3.60
CA LYS A 99 -24.03 11.21 -4.63
C LYS A 99 -24.80 12.33 -5.33
N GLY A 100 -24.78 13.55 -4.80
CA GLY A 100 -25.50 14.68 -5.37
C GLY A 100 -25.08 16.01 -4.74
N THR A 101 -25.25 17.10 -5.48
CA THR A 101 -24.76 18.44 -5.10
C THR A 101 -25.50 19.08 -3.92
N ASN A 102 -26.66 18.55 -3.55
CA ASN A 102 -27.50 19.03 -2.46
C ASN A 102 -27.72 17.99 -1.35
N VAL A 103 -26.89 16.94 -1.31
CA VAL A 103 -26.92 15.87 -0.31
C VAL A 103 -25.61 15.85 0.47
N ILE A 104 -25.68 15.86 1.82
CA ILE A 104 -24.53 15.61 2.69
C ILE A 104 -24.11 14.15 2.51
N PRO A 105 -22.84 13.86 2.19
CA PRO A 105 -22.36 12.52 1.96
C PRO A 105 -22.37 11.65 3.22
N ASP A 106 -22.85 10.44 3.08
CA ASP A 106 -22.86 9.40 4.11
C ASP A 106 -21.63 8.48 4.07
N GLU A 107 -20.80 8.59 3.01
CA GLU A 107 -19.56 7.82 2.87
C GLU A 107 -18.52 8.62 2.08
N CYS A 108 -17.26 8.49 2.48
CA CYS A 108 -16.11 8.89 1.66
C CYS A 108 -15.01 7.83 1.77
N ARG A 109 -14.38 7.53 0.63
CA ARG A 109 -13.31 6.55 0.48
C ARG A 109 -12.04 7.23 -0.03
N VAL A 110 -10.94 7.03 0.67
CA VAL A 110 -9.61 7.47 0.26
C VAL A 110 -8.79 6.23 -0.08
N HIS A 111 -8.48 6.03 -1.36
CA HIS A 111 -7.64 4.92 -1.80
C HIS A 111 -6.18 5.23 -1.51
N VAL A 112 -5.55 4.41 -0.69
CA VAL A 112 -4.17 4.57 -0.24
C VAL A 112 -3.30 3.49 -0.83
N ASN A 113 -2.11 3.87 -1.30
CA ASN A 113 -1.04 2.98 -1.72
C ASN A 113 0.17 3.20 -0.82
N TYR A 114 0.58 2.16 -0.10
CA TYR A 114 1.82 2.12 0.65
C TYR A 114 2.85 1.26 -0.06
N ARG A 115 4.02 1.82 -0.33
CA ARG A 115 5.19 1.14 -0.88
C ARG A 115 6.24 1.04 0.22
N PHE A 116 6.54 -0.18 0.67
CA PHE A 116 7.43 -0.44 1.80
C PHE A 116 8.71 -1.16 1.37
N ALA A 117 9.80 -0.86 2.06
CA ALA A 117 11.12 -1.42 1.78
C ALA A 117 11.25 -2.90 2.20
N PRO A 118 12.20 -3.66 1.61
CA PRO A 118 12.38 -5.08 1.90
C PRO A 118 13.13 -5.36 3.23
N ASP A 119 13.18 -4.39 4.14
CA ASP A 119 13.65 -4.54 5.53
C ASP A 119 12.57 -5.09 6.46
N LYS A 120 11.31 -5.05 6.02
CA LYS A 120 10.15 -5.50 6.79
C LYS A 120 9.28 -6.48 6.01
N SER A 121 8.61 -7.33 6.74
CA SER A 121 7.60 -8.26 6.21
C SER A 121 6.31 -7.51 5.84
N LEU A 122 5.44 -8.17 5.07
CA LEU A 122 4.10 -7.67 4.77
C LEU A 122 3.27 -7.45 6.05
N ALA A 123 3.40 -8.33 7.05
CA ALA A 123 2.68 -8.22 8.31
C ALA A 123 3.12 -6.99 9.11
N GLU A 124 4.43 -6.74 9.20
CA GLU A 124 4.98 -5.53 9.85
C GLU A 124 4.55 -4.26 9.13
N ALA A 125 4.57 -4.26 7.78
CA ALA A 125 4.11 -3.13 6.97
C ALA A 125 2.61 -2.86 7.18
N LYS A 126 1.78 -3.89 7.28
CA LYS A 126 0.34 -3.75 7.62
C LYS A 126 0.16 -3.19 9.02
N ALA A 127 0.91 -3.69 10.00
CA ALA A 127 0.84 -3.20 11.38
C ALA A 127 1.17 -1.71 11.50
N LEU A 128 2.13 -1.21 10.72
CA LEU A 128 2.45 0.22 10.67
C LEU A 128 1.27 1.09 10.17
N MET A 129 0.47 0.55 9.26
CA MET A 129 -0.66 1.28 8.67
C MET A 129 -1.93 1.20 9.53
N MET A 130 -2.26 0.03 10.05
CA MET A 130 -3.58 -0.26 10.62
C MET A 130 -3.57 -1.02 11.95
N GLY A 131 -2.39 -1.24 12.54
CA GLY A 131 -2.22 -2.04 13.77
C GLY A 131 -1.96 -3.51 13.48
N ALA A 132 -1.42 -4.22 14.47
CA ALA A 132 -1.02 -5.62 14.36
C ALA A 132 -2.22 -6.57 14.14
N ASP A 133 -3.33 -6.24 14.79
CA ASP A 133 -4.60 -6.93 14.62
C ASP A 133 -5.58 -5.95 13.97
N CYS A 134 -5.80 -6.07 12.68
CA CYS A 134 -6.94 -5.41 12.06
C CYS A 134 -8.19 -5.90 12.79
N GLY A 135 -8.85 -5.02 13.53
CA GLY A 135 -9.91 -5.36 14.48
C GLY A 135 -11.14 -6.02 13.87
N ALA A 136 -12.24 -6.00 14.60
CA ALA A 136 -13.50 -6.64 14.18
C ALA A 136 -13.91 -6.16 12.78
N GLU A 137 -14.46 -7.09 11.99
CA GLU A 137 -15.12 -6.78 10.73
C GLU A 137 -16.32 -5.86 11.01
N LEU A 138 -16.33 -4.68 10.41
CA LEU A 138 -17.39 -3.67 10.57
C LEU A 138 -18.62 -3.94 9.69
N GLY A 139 -18.56 -4.99 8.86
CA GLY A 139 -19.49 -5.24 7.75
C GLY A 139 -18.96 -4.65 6.44
N ASN A 140 -19.56 -5.06 5.32
CA ASN A 140 -19.17 -4.64 3.96
C ASN A 140 -17.69 -4.90 3.58
N GLY A 141 -16.98 -5.79 4.30
CA GLY A 141 -15.57 -6.10 4.07
C GLY A 141 -14.61 -5.06 4.68
N GLU A 142 -15.09 -4.17 5.52
CA GLU A 142 -14.27 -3.20 6.26
C GLU A 142 -13.82 -3.78 7.61
N HIS A 143 -12.61 -3.44 8.03
CA HIS A 143 -12.03 -3.78 9.33
C HIS A 143 -11.62 -2.51 10.07
N GLN A 144 -11.84 -2.47 11.38
CA GLN A 144 -11.39 -1.35 12.20
C GLN A 144 -9.87 -1.37 12.34
N ALA A 145 -9.19 -0.29 11.97
CA ALA A 145 -7.77 -0.12 12.29
C ALA A 145 -7.59 0.09 13.80
N THR A 146 -6.82 -0.77 14.45
CA THR A 146 -6.58 -0.79 15.91
C THR A 146 -5.32 -0.05 16.32
N GLY A 147 -4.56 0.45 15.35
CA GLY A 147 -3.32 1.20 15.55
C GLY A 147 -2.74 1.68 14.22
N GLY A 148 -1.49 2.16 14.27
CA GLY A 148 -0.78 2.64 13.09
C GLY A 148 -1.28 4.00 12.59
N VAL A 149 -0.90 4.31 11.35
CA VAL A 149 -1.21 5.62 10.73
C VAL A 149 -2.72 5.88 10.66
N PHE A 150 -3.52 4.84 10.44
CA PHE A 150 -4.98 4.97 10.24
C PHE A 150 -5.80 4.45 11.42
N GLU A 151 -5.23 4.43 12.63
CA GLU A 151 -5.97 4.05 13.83
C GLU A 151 -7.32 4.78 13.92
N GLY A 152 -8.37 4.01 14.21
CA GLY A 152 -9.75 4.51 14.38
C GLY A 152 -10.58 4.55 13.10
N PHE A 153 -9.99 4.34 11.92
CA PHE A 153 -10.72 4.31 10.65
C PHE A 153 -11.12 2.89 10.22
N GLY A 154 -12.17 2.80 9.41
CA GLY A 154 -12.51 1.61 8.66
C GLY A 154 -11.53 1.40 7.49
N ILE A 155 -11.03 0.18 7.34
CA ILE A 155 -10.08 -0.22 6.29
C ILE A 155 -10.69 -1.32 5.44
N GLU A 156 -10.71 -1.12 4.12
CA GLU A 156 -11.05 -2.16 3.16
C GLU A 156 -9.81 -2.53 2.34
N MET A 157 -9.29 -3.74 2.53
CA MET A 157 -8.12 -4.21 1.78
C MET A 157 -8.45 -4.45 0.31
N LYS A 158 -7.59 -3.97 -0.60
CA LYS A 158 -7.78 -4.12 -2.06
C LYS A 158 -6.76 -5.07 -2.68
N ASP A 159 -5.49 -4.89 -2.35
CA ASP A 159 -4.40 -5.67 -2.93
C ASP A 159 -3.15 -5.58 -2.04
N GLU A 160 -2.37 -6.65 -2.02
CA GLU A 160 -1.11 -6.68 -1.29
C GLU A 160 -0.09 -7.59 -1.96
N SER A 161 1.18 -7.21 -1.86
CA SER A 161 2.29 -8.00 -2.36
C SER A 161 3.51 -7.78 -1.46
N PRO A 162 4.21 -8.84 -1.07
CA PRO A 162 5.43 -8.72 -0.28
C PRO A 162 6.51 -7.98 -1.05
N SER A 163 7.47 -7.43 -0.32
CA SER A 163 8.73 -6.93 -0.86
C SER A 163 9.65 -8.08 -1.25
N ALA A 164 10.65 -7.80 -2.07
CA ALA A 164 11.70 -8.75 -2.41
C ALA A 164 13.08 -8.14 -2.11
N ARG A 165 13.91 -8.86 -1.34
CA ARG A 165 15.29 -8.45 -1.08
C ARG A 165 16.12 -8.51 -2.36
N PRO A 166 17.17 -7.68 -2.49
CA PRO A 166 17.98 -7.60 -3.70
C PRO A 166 18.86 -8.85 -3.98
N GLY A 167 19.07 -9.71 -2.98
CA GLY A 167 19.89 -10.91 -3.13
C GLY A 167 21.37 -10.61 -3.44
N MET A 168 21.91 -9.49 -2.92
CA MET A 168 23.31 -9.07 -3.17
C MET A 168 24.36 -9.99 -2.51
N ASP A 169 23.93 -10.93 -1.70
CA ASP A 169 24.74 -12.02 -1.16
C ASP A 169 25.02 -13.13 -2.20
N SER A 170 24.23 -13.22 -3.26
CA SER A 170 24.42 -14.14 -4.38
C SER A 170 25.62 -13.73 -5.25
N GLU A 171 26.44 -14.71 -5.62
CA GLU A 171 27.57 -14.51 -6.57
C GLU A 171 27.09 -14.07 -7.95
N LEU A 172 25.96 -14.64 -8.43
CA LEU A 172 25.36 -14.30 -9.71
C LEU A 172 24.94 -12.83 -9.75
N THR A 173 24.28 -12.34 -8.70
CA THR A 173 23.86 -10.94 -8.59
C THR A 173 25.05 -9.99 -8.59
N ARG A 174 26.11 -10.31 -7.82
CA ARG A 174 27.34 -9.50 -7.78
C ARG A 174 28.06 -9.46 -9.12
N SER A 175 28.15 -10.60 -9.78
CA SER A 175 28.77 -10.71 -11.12
C SER A 175 28.04 -9.89 -12.16
N LEU A 176 26.70 -9.94 -12.19
CA LEU A 176 25.89 -9.13 -13.10
C LEU A 176 26.04 -7.62 -12.80
N ALA A 177 26.00 -7.22 -11.53
CA ALA A 177 26.19 -5.84 -11.14
C ALA A 177 27.59 -5.29 -11.52
N ALA A 178 28.62 -6.13 -11.42
CA ALA A 178 29.98 -5.77 -11.86
C ALA A 178 30.07 -5.59 -13.37
N LEU A 179 29.47 -6.49 -14.16
CA LEU A 179 29.44 -6.40 -15.62
C LEU A 179 28.71 -5.14 -16.10
N ALA A 180 27.62 -4.74 -15.43
CA ALA A 180 26.86 -3.54 -15.80
C ALA A 180 27.62 -2.24 -15.48
N LYS A 181 28.44 -2.21 -14.43
CA LYS A 181 29.31 -1.06 -14.12
C LYS A 181 30.50 -0.90 -15.04
N ALA A 182 30.89 -1.95 -15.74
CA ALA A 182 32.05 -1.96 -16.64
C ALA A 182 31.74 -1.43 -18.05
N ARG A 183 30.50 -1.03 -18.33
CA ARG A 183 30.03 -0.42 -19.59
C ARG A 183 29.64 1.03 -19.40
#